data_4635e60c8b71da7b2f848446534ab74a
#
_entry.id   4635e60c8b71da7b2f848446534ab74a
#
_cell.length_a   1.000
_cell.length_b   1.000
_cell.length_c   1.000
_cell.angle_alpha   90.00
_cell.angle_beta   90.00
_cell.angle_gamma   90.00
#
_symmetry.space_group_name_H-M   'P 1'
#
loop_
_entity.id
_entity.type
_entity.pdbx_description
1 polymer ?
#
loop_
_entity_poly.entity_id
_entity_poly.type
_entity_poly.pdbx_seq_one_letter_code
_entity_poly.pdbx_strand_id
1 'polypeptide(L)' 'MRDESHLPVAEQSLVFRLRKRAEIRRQIPGRKSVEEGTTDRIADLLEEAANEIEHLRVLSADLQDLLKHK' A
#
# COMPACT_ATOMS: atom_id res chain seq x y z
N MET A 1 7.16 -2.70 -8.46
CA MET A 1 6.59 -3.21 -7.19
C MET A 1 6.78 -4.71 -7.12
N ARG A 2 7.16 -5.20 -5.96
CA ARG A 2 7.37 -6.63 -5.75
C ARG A 2 6.03 -7.33 -5.58
N ASP A 3 5.81 -8.40 -6.33
CA ASP A 3 4.59 -9.19 -6.21
C ASP A 3 4.77 -10.24 -5.12
N GLU A 4 3.98 -10.12 -4.06
CA GLU A 4 4.01 -11.02 -2.92
C GLU A 4 2.75 -11.88 -2.81
N SER A 5 1.94 -11.92 -3.88
CA SER A 5 0.67 -12.65 -3.84
C SER A 5 0.83 -14.15 -3.61
N HIS A 6 2.01 -14.70 -3.90
CA HIS A 6 2.31 -16.11 -3.66
C HIS A 6 2.62 -16.42 -2.20
N LEU A 7 2.78 -15.39 -1.35
CA LEU A 7 3.10 -15.58 0.06
C LEU A 7 1.85 -15.62 0.93
N PRO A 8 1.87 -16.35 2.06
CA PRO A 8 0.80 -16.21 3.06
C PRO A 8 0.67 -14.77 3.53
N VAL A 9 -0.54 -14.36 3.88
CA VAL A 9 -0.80 -12.97 4.30
C VAL A 9 0.15 -12.53 5.42
N ALA A 10 0.45 -13.42 6.35
CA ALA A 10 1.34 -13.10 7.48
C ALA A 10 2.77 -12.76 7.04
N GLU A 11 3.20 -13.23 5.87
CA GLU A 11 4.55 -12.99 5.35
C GLU A 11 4.60 -11.84 4.33
N GLN A 12 3.44 -11.34 3.92
CA GLN A 12 3.38 -10.21 3.00
C GLN A 12 3.75 -8.90 3.71
N SER A 13 4.43 -8.01 2.99
CA SER A 13 4.78 -6.70 3.55
C SER A 13 3.50 -5.89 3.81
N LEU A 14 3.57 -4.94 4.75
CA LEU A 14 2.45 -4.06 5.05
C LEU A 14 2.04 -3.25 3.83
N VAL A 15 3.00 -2.72 3.09
CA VAL A 15 2.72 -1.94 1.87
C VAL A 15 1.96 -2.77 0.86
N PHE A 16 2.39 -4.02 0.61
CA PHE A 16 1.70 -4.92 -0.30
C PHE A 16 0.26 -5.18 0.16
N ARG A 17 0.08 -5.48 1.44
CA ARG A 17 -1.26 -5.75 2.00
C ARG A 17 -2.19 -4.54 1.88
N LEU A 18 -1.67 -3.34 2.13
CA LEU A 18 -2.45 -2.12 2.02
C LEU A 18 -2.91 -1.89 0.58
N ARG A 19 -2.01 -2.03 -0.37
CA ARG A 19 -2.33 -1.85 -1.79
C ARG A 19 -3.31 -2.90 -2.29
N LYS A 20 -3.12 -4.14 -1.86
CA LYS A 20 -4.03 -5.24 -2.23
C LYS A 20 -5.43 -5.01 -1.68
N ARG A 21 -5.52 -4.55 -0.43
CA ARG A 21 -6.82 -4.25 0.17
C ARG A 21 -7.51 -3.10 -0.55
N ALA A 22 -6.77 -2.07 -0.93
CA ALA A 22 -7.32 -0.96 -1.70
C ALA A 22 -7.88 -1.43 -3.04
N GLU A 23 -7.13 -2.27 -3.75
CA GLU A 23 -7.55 -2.85 -5.01
C GLU A 23 -8.85 -3.65 -4.86
N ILE A 24 -8.90 -4.52 -3.85
CA ILE A 24 -10.07 -5.36 -3.57
C ILE A 24 -11.29 -4.47 -3.28
N ARG A 25 -11.13 -3.44 -2.45
CA ARG A 25 -12.24 -2.53 -2.12
C ARG A 25 -12.79 -1.82 -3.35
N ARG A 26 -11.93 -1.44 -4.28
CA ARG A 26 -12.37 -0.77 -5.51
C ARG A 26 -13.11 -1.69 -6.47
N GLN A 27 -12.94 -2.99 -6.32
CA GLN A 27 -13.53 -4.00 -7.21
C GLN A 27 -14.77 -4.68 -6.64
N ILE A 28 -15.16 -4.40 -5.38
CA ILE A 28 -16.31 -5.06 -4.76
C ILE A 28 -17.62 -4.60 -5.44
N PRO A 29 -18.37 -5.52 -6.09
CA PRO A 29 -19.65 -5.18 -6.69
C PRO A 29 -20.68 -4.84 -5.59
N GLY A 30 -21.64 -3.97 -5.91
CA GLY A 30 -22.68 -3.59 -4.97
C GLY A 30 -22.29 -2.58 -3.92
N ARG A 31 -21.05 -2.18 -3.87
CA ARG A 31 -20.62 -1.12 -2.95
C ARG A 31 -21.15 0.22 -3.46
N LYS A 32 -21.75 1.00 -2.57
CA LYS A 32 -22.43 2.25 -2.94
C LYS A 32 -21.54 3.21 -3.73
N SER A 33 -20.30 3.39 -3.29
CA SER A 33 -19.35 4.28 -3.98
C SER A 33 -19.07 3.81 -5.41
N VAL A 34 -18.95 2.49 -5.60
CA VAL A 34 -18.73 1.90 -6.93
C VAL A 34 -19.96 2.11 -7.81
N GLU A 35 -21.15 1.87 -7.27
CA GLU A 35 -22.41 2.04 -8.00
C GLU A 35 -22.66 3.49 -8.40
N GLU A 36 -22.25 4.43 -7.56
CA GLU A 36 -22.40 5.86 -7.83
C GLU A 36 -21.25 6.43 -8.66
N GLY A 37 -20.23 5.62 -8.98
CA GLY A 37 -19.09 6.06 -9.74
C GLY A 37 -18.14 6.97 -8.96
N THR A 38 -18.23 6.97 -7.62
CA THR A 38 -17.36 7.78 -6.77
C THR A 38 -16.16 6.96 -6.30
N THR A 39 -15.08 7.64 -5.91
CA THR A 39 -13.90 6.97 -5.35
C THR A 39 -14.18 6.46 -3.95
N ASP A 40 -13.64 5.29 -3.63
CA ASP A 40 -13.70 4.73 -2.29
C ASP A 40 -12.63 5.44 -1.44
N ARG A 41 -13.07 6.27 -0.49
CA ARG A 41 -12.17 7.03 0.38
C ARG A 41 -11.27 6.16 1.22
N ILE A 42 -11.77 5.00 1.65
CA ILE A 42 -10.94 4.07 2.43
C ILE A 42 -9.85 3.47 1.55
N ALA A 43 -10.16 3.10 0.32
CA ALA A 43 -9.16 2.62 -0.63
C ALA A 43 -8.09 3.68 -0.88
N ASP A 44 -8.50 4.94 -1.05
CA ASP A 44 -7.58 6.06 -1.24
C ASP A 44 -6.65 6.23 -0.03
N LEU A 45 -7.19 6.13 1.19
CA LEU A 45 -6.39 6.21 2.41
C LEU A 45 -5.41 5.05 2.52
N LEU A 46 -5.82 3.85 2.13
CA LEU A 46 -4.92 2.69 2.15
C LEU A 46 -3.75 2.87 1.19
N GLU A 47 -4.00 3.39 -0.01
CA GLU A 47 -2.92 3.70 -0.95
C GLU A 47 -2.03 4.83 -0.46
N GLU A 48 -2.61 5.87 0.08
CA GLU A 48 -1.87 6.99 0.65
C GLU A 48 -0.94 6.50 1.77
N ALA A 49 -1.46 5.66 2.65
CA ALA A 49 -0.65 5.07 3.72
C ALA A 49 0.49 4.22 3.16
N ALA A 50 0.23 3.41 2.14
CA ALA A 50 1.25 2.59 1.50
C ALA A 50 2.34 3.46 0.87
N ASN A 51 1.95 4.53 0.17
CA ASN A 51 2.89 5.45 -0.45
C ASN A 51 3.75 6.16 0.60
N GLU A 52 3.16 6.59 1.70
CA GLU A 52 3.88 7.26 2.78
C GLU A 52 4.87 6.31 3.45
N ILE A 53 4.47 5.07 3.69
CA ILE A 53 5.36 4.07 4.28
C ILE A 53 6.56 3.80 3.36
N GLU A 54 6.33 3.63 2.06
CA GLU A 54 7.43 3.43 1.11
C GLU A 54 8.37 4.63 1.08
N HIS A 55 7.82 5.83 1.06
CA HIS A 55 8.61 7.06 1.07
C HIS A 55 9.50 7.13 2.31
N LEU A 56 8.93 6.86 3.48
CA LEU A 56 9.69 6.88 4.73
C LEU A 56 10.77 5.79 4.77
N ARG A 57 10.50 4.62 4.20
CA ARG A 57 11.48 3.55 4.11
C ARG A 57 12.66 3.93 3.22
N VAL A 58 12.39 4.58 2.10
CA VAL A 58 13.45 5.06 1.20
C VAL A 58 14.31 6.11 1.91
N LEU A 59 13.69 7.08 2.57
CA LEU A 59 14.41 8.09 3.34
C LEU A 59 15.26 7.48 4.45
N SER A 60 14.70 6.51 5.16
CA SER A 60 15.43 5.82 6.23
C SER A 60 16.64 5.07 5.69
N ALA A 61 16.49 4.38 4.56
CA ALA A 61 17.59 3.67 3.93
C ALA A 61 18.69 4.64 3.48
N ASP A 62 18.31 5.78 2.90
CA ASP A 62 19.27 6.81 2.47
C ASP A 62 20.04 7.38 3.66
N LEU A 63 19.37 7.64 4.78
CA LEU A 63 20.01 8.12 6.00
C LEU A 63 20.99 7.10 6.57
N GLN A 64 20.61 5.83 6.59
CA GLN A 64 21.48 4.76 7.06
C GLN A 64 22.73 4.64 6.17
N ASP A 65 22.56 4.77 4.87
CA ASP A 65 23.66 4.70 3.94
C ASP A 65 24.64 5.86 4.15
N LEU A 66 24.12 7.06 4.33
CA LEU A 66 24.95 8.23 4.64
C LEU A 66 25.74 8.04 5.93
N LEU A 67 25.13 7.46 6.95
CA LEU A 67 25.81 7.20 8.23
C LEU A 67 26.91 6.16 8.09
N LYS A 68 26.74 5.18 7.21
CA LYS A 68 27.75 4.14 6.98
C LYS A 68 29.00 4.67 6.28
N HIS A 69 28.86 5.74 5.51
CA HIS A 69 29.97 6.31 4.75
C HIS A 69 30.74 7.42 5.46
N LYS A 70 30.49 7.59 6.72
CA LYS A 70 31.28 8.57 7.52
C LYS A 70 32.59 8.00 8.06
#